data_8d67c738ace27d536a38652eacbc88a3
#
_entry.id   8d67c738ace27d536a38652eacbc88a3
#
_cell.length_a   1.000
_cell.length_b   1.000
_cell.length_c   1.000
_cell.angle_alpha   90.00
_cell.angle_beta   90.00
_cell.angle_gamma   90.00
#
_symmetry.space_group_name_H-M   'P 1'
#
loop_
_entity.id
_entity.type
_entity.pdbx_description
1 polymer ?
#
loop_
_entity_poly.entity_id
_entity_poly.type
_entity_poly.pdbx_seq_one_letter_code
_entity_poly.pdbx_strand_id
1 'polypeptide(L)'
;MNRIPGRWAAFALIAALGSGCTLLPEQPAVDRAWFLLEVPEAAPSEPPGSLVELDTVRVAPAFAGKGLVYRLGPYRYESDFYNEWFLNPREHVEQLLRERWTREGGPVTLIPDARAHPQARQLDVLVTALHGDLDVEGPGLARVGLRVFAQGADGAQLWELAQQVELGARTPEALVAALSAGMARLFEDLERRLGE
;
A
#
# COMPACT_ATOMS: atom_id res chain seq x y z
N MET A 1 -85.32 -0.24 -13.68
CA MET A 1 -84.51 -0.97 -12.67
C MET A 1 -83.12 -1.19 -13.25
N ASN A 2 -82.21 -0.22 -13.07
CA ASN A 2 -80.85 -0.28 -13.59
C ASN A 2 -79.89 -0.42 -12.45
N ARG A 3 -79.20 -1.53 -12.37
CA ARG A 3 -78.15 -1.79 -11.39
C ARG A 3 -76.79 -1.35 -12.01
N ILE A 4 -76.09 -0.49 -11.31
CA ILE A 4 -74.79 0.02 -11.68
C ILE A 4 -73.71 -0.94 -11.12
N PRO A 5 -72.94 -1.67 -11.98
CA PRO A 5 -71.82 -2.53 -11.49
C PRO A 5 -70.46 -1.88 -11.67
N GLY A 6 -70.36 -0.56 -11.66
CA GLY A 6 -69.09 0.13 -11.98
C GLY A 6 -68.15 0.43 -10.79
N ARG A 7 -68.60 0.33 -9.55
CA ARG A 7 -67.83 0.78 -8.38
C ARG A 7 -66.89 -0.26 -7.79
N TRP A 8 -67.14 -1.53 -8.02
CA TRP A 8 -66.32 -2.63 -7.48
C TRP A 8 -65.09 -2.95 -8.34
N ALA A 9 -65.18 -2.70 -9.66
CA ALA A 9 -64.03 -2.89 -10.59
C ALA A 9 -62.91 -1.87 -10.38
N ALA A 10 -63.24 -0.64 -9.96
CA ALA A 10 -62.24 0.39 -9.66
C ALA A 10 -61.42 0.10 -8.39
N PHE A 11 -62.06 -0.54 -7.37
CA PHE A 11 -61.33 -0.92 -6.12
C PHE A 11 -60.40 -2.11 -6.31
N ALA A 12 -60.71 -3.04 -7.20
CA ALA A 12 -59.84 -4.19 -7.51
C ALA A 12 -58.56 -3.78 -8.29
N LEU A 13 -58.67 -2.73 -9.12
CA LEU A 13 -57.52 -2.24 -9.92
C LEU A 13 -56.50 -1.47 -9.06
N ILE A 14 -56.96 -0.76 -8.01
CA ILE A 14 -56.08 -0.02 -7.08
C ILE A 14 -55.32 -0.98 -6.14
N ALA A 15 -55.92 -2.10 -5.77
CA ALA A 15 -55.27 -3.11 -4.93
C ALA A 15 -54.18 -3.90 -5.67
N ALA A 16 -54.23 -4.01 -6.99
CA ALA A 16 -53.21 -4.70 -7.79
C ALA A 16 -51.91 -3.87 -8.03
N LEU A 17 -51.97 -2.54 -7.88
CA LEU A 17 -50.85 -1.65 -8.06
C LEU A 17 -49.95 -1.48 -6.79
N GLY A 18 -50.43 -1.98 -5.65
CA GLY A 18 -49.70 -1.88 -4.34
C GLY A 18 -48.72 -3.01 -4.07
N SER A 19 -48.62 -4.05 -4.88
CA SER A 19 -47.81 -5.24 -4.58
C SER A 19 -46.48 -5.28 -5.34
N GLY A 20 -46.05 -4.16 -5.96
CA GLY A 20 -44.92 -4.10 -6.83
C GLY A 20 -43.57 -3.74 -6.22
N CYS A 21 -43.40 -3.71 -4.90
CA CYS A 21 -42.18 -3.19 -4.29
C CYS A 21 -41.50 -4.19 -3.35
N THR A 22 -41.10 -5.38 -3.81
CA THR A 22 -40.14 -6.21 -3.01
C THR A 22 -39.45 -7.29 -3.83
N LEU A 23 -38.88 -6.97 -4.99
CA LEU A 23 -37.98 -7.87 -5.72
C LEU A 23 -36.72 -7.16 -6.18
N LEU A 24 -36.18 -6.26 -5.35
CA LEU A 24 -34.75 -5.92 -5.49
C LEU A 24 -34.00 -7.02 -4.74
N PRO A 25 -33.18 -7.84 -5.43
CA PRO A 25 -32.29 -8.75 -4.73
C PRO A 25 -31.44 -7.91 -3.79
N GLU A 26 -31.40 -8.30 -2.52
CA GLU A 26 -30.50 -7.73 -1.53
C GLU A 26 -29.10 -7.93 -2.08
N GLN A 27 -28.50 -6.87 -2.61
CA GLN A 27 -27.11 -6.92 -3.02
C GLN A 27 -26.30 -7.12 -1.76
N PRO A 28 -25.50 -8.21 -1.65
CA PRO A 28 -24.64 -8.37 -0.51
C PRO A 28 -23.80 -7.11 -0.36
N ALA A 29 -23.78 -6.56 0.84
CA ALA A 29 -22.92 -5.44 1.16
C ALA A 29 -21.50 -5.87 0.80
N VAL A 30 -20.87 -5.15 -0.12
CA VAL A 30 -19.49 -5.43 -0.48
C VAL A 30 -18.64 -4.86 0.64
N ASP A 31 -18.13 -5.74 1.51
CA ASP A 31 -17.29 -5.36 2.62
C ASP A 31 -15.98 -4.76 2.08
N ARG A 32 -15.63 -3.57 2.58
CA ARG A 32 -14.33 -2.97 2.36
C ARG A 32 -13.33 -3.53 3.36
N ALA A 33 -12.16 -3.89 2.89
CA ALA A 33 -11.06 -4.32 3.72
C ALA A 33 -9.93 -3.28 3.69
N TRP A 34 -9.30 -3.06 4.84
CA TRP A 34 -8.18 -2.14 4.98
C TRP A 34 -6.94 -2.91 5.44
N PHE A 35 -5.81 -2.56 4.82
CA PHE A 35 -4.55 -3.27 4.98
C PHE A 35 -3.44 -2.33 5.43
N LEU A 36 -2.49 -2.88 6.17
CA LEU A 36 -1.24 -2.24 6.54
C LEU A 36 -0.07 -3.11 6.08
N LEU A 37 1.03 -2.48 5.68
CA LEU A 37 2.31 -3.17 5.53
C LEU A 37 2.85 -3.48 6.94
N GLU A 38 3.40 -4.67 7.11
CA GLU A 38 4.09 -5.08 8.32
C GLU A 38 5.55 -5.37 7.99
N VAL A 39 6.44 -4.58 8.56
CA VAL A 39 7.88 -4.75 8.39
C VAL A 39 8.48 -5.11 9.75
N PRO A 40 9.23 -6.22 9.85
CA PRO A 40 9.89 -6.59 11.09
C PRO A 40 10.84 -5.49 11.59
N GLU A 41 11.09 -5.50 12.88
CA GLU A 41 12.09 -4.63 13.48
C GLU A 41 13.48 -4.91 12.91
N ALA A 42 14.33 -3.85 12.89
CA ALA A 42 15.72 -4.03 12.50
C ALA A 42 16.46 -4.91 13.51
N ALA A 43 17.33 -5.79 13.02
CA ALA A 43 18.22 -6.53 13.88
C ALA A 43 19.21 -5.56 14.57
N PRO A 44 19.60 -5.83 15.85
CA PRO A 44 20.67 -5.07 16.48
C PRO A 44 21.95 -5.09 15.65
N SER A 45 22.67 -3.97 15.64
CA SER A 45 23.93 -3.80 14.93
C SER A 45 25.05 -3.36 15.86
N GLU A 46 26.21 -3.98 15.70
CA GLU A 46 27.48 -3.51 16.29
C GLU A 46 28.51 -3.36 15.16
N PRO A 47 29.11 -2.20 14.95
CA PRO A 47 29.07 -0.94 15.72
C PRO A 47 27.72 -0.19 15.56
N PRO A 48 27.55 0.94 16.32
CA PRO A 48 26.36 1.79 16.21
C PRO A 48 26.09 2.18 14.76
N GLY A 49 24.80 2.21 14.40
CA GLY A 49 24.37 2.43 13.04
C GLY A 49 24.69 3.81 12.47
N SER A 50 24.60 3.91 11.16
CA SER A 50 24.80 5.16 10.42
C SER A 50 23.79 6.24 10.84
N LEU A 51 24.26 7.48 10.99
CA LEU A 51 23.41 8.63 11.31
C LEU A 51 22.66 9.10 10.05
N VAL A 52 21.35 9.21 10.13
CA VAL A 52 20.50 9.55 8.99
C VAL A 52 19.44 10.57 9.37
N GLU A 53 19.27 11.60 8.54
CA GLU A 53 18.10 12.44 8.49
C GLU A 53 17.17 11.93 7.38
N LEU A 54 15.95 11.55 7.71
CA LEU A 54 14.92 11.25 6.72
C LEU A 54 14.19 12.55 6.36
N ASP A 55 14.57 13.16 5.25
CA ASP A 55 14.02 14.45 4.80
C ASP A 55 12.65 14.26 4.14
N THR A 56 12.59 13.53 3.03
CA THR A 56 11.34 13.38 2.28
C THR A 56 11.05 11.92 1.94
N VAL A 57 9.81 11.51 2.14
CA VAL A 57 9.27 10.27 1.56
C VAL A 57 8.20 10.61 0.54
N ARG A 58 8.30 10.05 -0.66
CA ARG A 58 7.35 10.22 -1.75
C ARG A 58 6.96 8.85 -2.30
N VAL A 59 5.81 8.80 -2.97
CA VAL A 59 5.34 7.62 -3.70
C VAL A 59 5.04 8.02 -5.13
N ALA A 60 5.44 7.21 -6.09
CA ALA A 60 5.11 7.45 -7.48
C ALA A 60 3.59 7.58 -7.66
N PRO A 61 3.10 8.54 -8.46
CA PRO A 61 1.66 8.86 -8.56
C PRO A 61 0.77 7.65 -8.86
N ALA A 62 1.28 6.67 -9.60
CA ALA A 62 0.55 5.44 -9.92
C ALA A 62 0.20 4.59 -8.68
N PHE A 63 0.94 4.75 -7.58
CA PHE A 63 0.81 3.96 -6.35
C PHE A 63 0.47 4.81 -5.13
N ALA A 64 0.22 6.11 -5.33
CA ALA A 64 -0.03 7.05 -4.23
C ALA A 64 -1.47 7.00 -3.70
N GLY A 65 -2.39 6.38 -4.42
CA GLY A 65 -3.78 6.17 -4.00
C GLY A 65 -3.92 5.13 -2.89
N LYS A 66 -5.09 5.10 -2.24
CA LYS A 66 -5.36 4.13 -1.17
C LYS A 66 -5.68 2.72 -1.67
N GLY A 67 -6.23 2.55 -2.87
CA GLY A 67 -6.55 1.22 -3.38
C GLY A 67 -5.29 0.39 -3.65
N LEU A 68 -5.35 -0.90 -3.32
CA LEU A 68 -4.31 -1.84 -3.74
C LEU A 68 -4.22 -1.83 -5.26
N VAL A 69 -3.01 -1.80 -5.80
CA VAL A 69 -2.80 -1.71 -7.25
C VAL A 69 -2.36 -3.06 -7.80
N TYR A 70 -2.96 -3.44 -8.92
CA TYR A 70 -2.63 -4.66 -9.67
C TYR A 70 -2.27 -4.33 -11.11
N ARG A 71 -1.19 -4.92 -11.60
CA ARG A 71 -0.87 -4.97 -13.02
C ARG A 71 -1.52 -6.22 -13.63
N LEU A 72 -2.36 -6.04 -14.64
CA LEU A 72 -3.16 -7.09 -15.29
C LEU A 72 -2.77 -7.30 -16.76
N GLY A 73 -1.76 -6.57 -17.23
CA GLY A 73 -1.28 -6.63 -18.61
C GLY A 73 -0.14 -5.66 -18.84
N PRO A 74 0.48 -5.65 -20.03
CA PRO A 74 1.66 -4.83 -20.32
C PRO A 74 1.45 -3.34 -20.02
N TYR A 75 0.22 -2.84 -20.22
CA TYR A 75 -0.14 -1.42 -20.06
C TYR A 75 -1.38 -1.24 -19.18
N ARG A 76 -1.91 -2.32 -18.56
CA ARG A 76 -3.14 -2.29 -17.79
C ARG A 76 -2.84 -2.41 -16.31
N TYR A 77 -3.23 -1.37 -15.58
CA TYR A 77 -3.23 -1.34 -14.12
C TYR A 77 -4.64 -1.07 -13.62
N GLU A 78 -5.00 -1.68 -12.51
CA GLU A 78 -6.26 -1.44 -11.81
C GLU A 78 -5.98 -1.12 -10.35
N SER A 79 -6.72 -0.16 -9.80
CA SER A 79 -6.75 0.13 -8.38
C SER A 79 -8.00 -0.53 -7.79
N ASP A 80 -7.82 -1.28 -6.72
CA ASP A 80 -8.91 -1.96 -6.03
C ASP A 80 -9.75 -0.94 -5.24
N PHE A 81 -11.05 -1.00 -5.44
CA PHE A 81 -11.99 -0.12 -4.75
C PHE A 81 -12.42 -0.66 -3.39
N TYR A 82 -12.31 -1.96 -3.17
CA TYR A 82 -12.77 -2.65 -1.97
C TYR A 82 -11.65 -3.01 -1.01
N ASN A 83 -10.43 -3.12 -1.52
CA ASN A 83 -9.23 -3.45 -0.75
C ASN A 83 -8.27 -2.27 -0.79
N GLU A 84 -8.13 -1.59 0.34
CA GLU A 84 -7.44 -0.30 0.43
C GLU A 84 -6.38 -0.32 1.53
N TRP A 85 -5.38 0.54 1.38
CA TRP A 85 -4.46 0.86 2.47
C TRP A 85 -5.20 1.63 3.57
N PHE A 86 -5.00 1.25 4.82
CA PHE A 86 -5.57 1.97 5.97
C PHE A 86 -4.98 3.38 6.08
N LEU A 87 -3.67 3.51 5.94
CA LEU A 87 -2.96 4.77 5.84
C LEU A 87 -2.67 5.10 4.36
N ASN A 88 -2.41 6.37 4.06
CA ASN A 88 -1.87 6.74 2.76
C ASN A 88 -0.49 6.09 2.59
N PRO A 89 -0.15 5.49 1.43
CA PRO A 89 1.13 4.79 1.22
C PRO A 89 2.36 5.62 1.58
N ARG A 90 2.36 6.94 1.31
CA ARG A 90 3.47 7.82 1.69
C ARG A 90 3.64 7.88 3.21
N GLU A 91 2.56 8.18 3.92
CA GLU A 91 2.57 8.29 5.38
C GLU A 91 2.95 6.97 6.03
N HIS A 92 2.46 5.87 5.47
CA HIS A 92 2.73 4.53 5.97
C HIS A 92 4.22 4.15 5.84
N VAL A 93 4.82 4.33 4.65
CA VAL A 93 6.24 4.02 4.43
C VAL A 93 7.14 4.95 5.27
N GLU A 94 6.78 6.23 5.38
CA GLU A 94 7.51 7.18 6.24
C GLU A 94 7.46 6.74 7.71
N GLN A 95 6.28 6.33 8.20
CA GLN A 95 6.12 5.83 9.56
C GLN A 95 6.98 4.58 9.79
N LEU A 96 6.93 3.59 8.90
CA LEU A 96 7.71 2.36 9.01
C LEU A 96 9.22 2.62 9.08
N LEU A 97 9.74 3.53 8.23
CA LEU A 97 11.15 3.93 8.27
C LEU A 97 11.52 4.63 9.59
N ARG A 98 10.68 5.56 10.04
CA ARG A 98 10.91 6.27 11.30
C ARG A 98 10.86 5.34 12.51
N GLU A 99 9.88 4.47 12.61
CA GLU A 99 9.76 3.49 13.70
C GLU A 99 10.96 2.54 13.73
N ARG A 100 11.39 2.06 12.56
CA ARG A 100 12.52 1.15 12.44
C ARG A 100 13.84 1.79 12.83
N TRP A 101 14.08 3.07 12.51
CA TRP A 101 15.33 3.78 12.74
C TRP A 101 15.37 4.63 14.01
N THR A 102 14.27 4.78 14.72
CA THR A 102 14.23 5.42 16.05
C THR A 102 14.66 4.44 17.15
N ARG A 103 14.69 3.15 16.88
CA ARG A 103 15.05 2.13 17.84
C ARG A 103 16.54 2.15 18.12
N GLU A 104 16.90 2.16 19.42
CA GLU A 104 18.29 2.11 19.86
C GLU A 104 18.97 0.79 19.47
N GLY A 105 20.24 0.87 19.07
CA GLY A 105 21.06 -0.30 18.70
C GLY A 105 20.75 -0.89 17.33
N GLY A 106 19.95 -0.22 16.49
CA GLY A 106 19.71 -0.61 15.11
C GLY A 106 20.85 -0.23 14.15
N PRO A 107 20.82 -0.71 12.89
CA PRO A 107 21.83 -0.43 11.86
C PRO A 107 21.82 1.02 11.39
N VAL A 108 20.77 1.77 11.68
CA VAL A 108 20.60 3.20 11.37
C VAL A 108 20.05 3.91 12.59
N THR A 109 20.55 5.10 12.85
CA THR A 109 20.06 6.00 13.89
C THR A 109 19.47 7.25 13.25
N LEU A 110 18.19 7.48 13.46
CA LEU A 110 17.50 8.66 12.95
C LEU A 110 17.87 9.89 13.77
N ILE A 111 18.28 10.96 13.07
CA ILE A 111 18.59 12.26 13.66
C ILE A 111 17.75 13.37 13.03
N PRO A 112 17.50 14.48 13.74
CA PRO A 112 16.65 15.56 13.25
C PRO A 112 17.33 16.50 12.23
N ASP A 113 18.67 16.58 12.22
CA ASP A 113 19.45 17.49 11.35
C ASP A 113 20.82 16.88 11.03
N ALA A 114 20.99 16.44 9.78
CA ALA A 114 22.25 15.88 9.32
C ALA A 114 23.40 16.92 9.29
N ARG A 115 23.08 18.22 9.14
CA ARG A 115 24.10 19.28 9.08
C ARG A 115 24.86 19.44 10.38
N ALA A 116 24.26 19.05 11.51
CA ALA A 116 24.92 19.07 12.81
C ALA A 116 25.96 17.93 12.99
N HIS A 117 25.98 16.97 12.07
CA HIS A 117 26.79 15.74 12.17
C HIS A 117 27.53 15.49 10.85
N PRO A 118 28.85 15.77 10.75
CA PRO A 118 29.60 15.63 9.49
C PRO A 118 29.53 14.26 8.81
N GLN A 119 29.33 13.20 9.58
CA GLN A 119 29.22 11.82 9.10
C GLN A 119 27.78 11.38 8.76
N ALA A 120 26.80 12.24 9.00
CA ALA A 120 25.41 11.92 8.73
C ALA A 120 25.07 12.05 7.25
N ARG A 121 24.05 11.29 6.83
CA ARG A 121 23.47 11.38 5.48
C ARG A 121 22.04 11.88 5.56
N GLN A 122 21.66 12.77 4.65
CA GLN A 122 20.29 13.18 4.41
C GLN A 122 19.70 12.30 3.31
N LEU A 123 18.49 11.78 3.52
CA LEU A 123 17.83 10.86 2.60
C LEU A 123 16.51 11.41 2.08
N ASP A 124 16.37 11.35 0.74
CA ASP A 124 15.09 11.44 0.03
C ASP A 124 14.72 10.05 -0.50
N VAL A 125 13.53 9.57 -0.16
CA VAL A 125 13.04 8.26 -0.54
C VAL A 125 11.84 8.40 -1.48
N LEU A 126 11.89 7.74 -2.64
CA LEU A 126 10.76 7.59 -3.55
C LEU A 126 10.38 6.13 -3.69
N VAL A 127 9.18 5.77 -3.29
CA VAL A 127 8.59 4.46 -3.62
C VAL A 127 8.25 4.44 -5.10
N THR A 128 8.96 3.63 -5.88
CA THR A 128 8.82 3.55 -7.35
C THR A 128 7.86 2.46 -7.80
N ALA A 129 7.64 1.44 -6.96
CA ALA A 129 6.71 0.35 -7.20
C ALA A 129 6.08 -0.11 -5.88
N LEU A 130 4.78 -0.36 -5.89
CA LEU A 130 4.02 -0.92 -4.77
C LEU A 130 2.73 -1.54 -5.33
N HIS A 131 2.85 -2.74 -5.93
CA HIS A 131 1.72 -3.36 -6.63
C HIS A 131 1.86 -4.88 -6.78
N GLY A 132 0.74 -5.55 -7.04
CA GLY A 132 0.71 -6.92 -7.52
C GLY A 132 0.89 -6.98 -9.04
N ASP A 133 1.69 -7.89 -9.52
CA ASP A 133 1.83 -8.22 -10.94
C ASP A 133 1.14 -9.56 -11.20
N LEU A 134 -0.02 -9.51 -11.81
CA LEU A 134 -0.83 -10.68 -12.16
C LEU A 134 -0.75 -11.01 -13.67
N ASP A 135 0.06 -10.25 -14.42
CA ASP A 135 0.38 -10.49 -15.84
C ASP A 135 1.58 -11.45 -15.97
N VAL A 136 1.61 -12.46 -15.11
CA VAL A 136 2.61 -13.52 -15.07
C VAL A 136 1.94 -14.87 -14.84
N GLU A 137 2.63 -15.96 -15.17
CA GLU A 137 2.15 -17.31 -14.86
C GLU A 137 2.12 -17.55 -13.35
N GLY A 138 1.22 -18.40 -12.88
CA GLY A 138 1.11 -18.77 -11.47
C GLY A 138 0.30 -17.76 -10.63
N PRO A 139 0.58 -17.70 -9.32
CA PRO A 139 -0.21 -16.89 -8.39
C PRO A 139 0.04 -15.38 -8.52
N GLY A 140 1.09 -14.95 -9.21
CA GLY A 140 1.49 -13.56 -9.35
C GLY A 140 2.70 -13.18 -8.52
N LEU A 141 3.15 -11.93 -8.66
CA LEU A 141 4.29 -11.36 -7.95
C LEU A 141 3.89 -10.06 -7.24
N ALA A 142 4.34 -9.85 -6.03
CA ALA A 142 4.41 -8.52 -5.43
C ALA A 142 5.67 -7.81 -5.94
N ARG A 143 5.53 -6.56 -6.37
CA ARG A 143 6.64 -5.71 -6.79
C ARG A 143 6.73 -4.50 -5.88
N VAL A 144 7.87 -4.34 -5.24
CA VAL A 144 8.21 -3.17 -4.44
C VAL A 144 9.51 -2.58 -4.94
N GLY A 145 9.62 -1.25 -4.94
CA GLY A 145 10.81 -0.55 -5.39
C GLY A 145 11.00 0.76 -4.66
N LEU A 146 12.25 1.08 -4.38
CA LEU A 146 12.66 2.35 -3.80
C LEU A 146 13.76 2.97 -4.66
N ARG A 147 13.69 4.28 -4.84
CA ARG A 147 14.80 5.11 -5.29
C ARG A 147 15.18 6.02 -4.14
N VAL A 148 16.42 5.95 -3.72
CA VAL A 148 16.93 6.69 -2.58
C VAL A 148 18.05 7.61 -3.03
N PHE A 149 17.89 8.90 -2.78
CA PHE A 149 18.94 9.88 -2.93
C PHE A 149 19.55 10.15 -1.55
N ALA A 150 20.83 9.84 -1.41
CA ALA A 150 21.57 10.00 -0.17
C ALA A 150 22.65 11.08 -0.36
N GLN A 151 22.61 12.12 0.48
CA GLN A 151 23.56 13.21 0.50
C GLN A 151 24.38 13.15 1.79
N GLY A 152 25.68 13.02 1.68
CA GLY A 152 26.61 12.99 2.82
C GLY A 152 27.90 13.76 2.53
N ALA A 153 28.88 13.65 3.43
CA ALA A 153 30.19 14.30 3.28
C ALA A 153 30.94 13.83 2.03
N ASP A 154 30.76 12.57 1.64
CA ASP A 154 31.38 11.96 0.45
C ASP A 154 30.66 12.29 -0.85
N GLY A 155 29.65 13.16 -0.81
CA GLY A 155 28.85 13.58 -1.95
C GLY A 155 27.47 12.96 -1.99
N ALA A 156 26.83 13.04 -3.17
CA ALA A 156 25.49 12.52 -3.41
C ALA A 156 25.55 11.15 -4.09
N GLN A 157 24.72 10.24 -3.62
CA GLN A 157 24.57 8.91 -4.18
C GLN A 157 23.10 8.66 -4.53
N LEU A 158 22.85 7.91 -5.60
CA LEU A 158 21.51 7.48 -6.00
C LEU A 158 21.46 5.96 -6.04
N TRP A 159 20.57 5.39 -5.26
CA TRP A 159 20.35 3.94 -5.22
C TRP A 159 18.96 3.59 -5.75
N GLU A 160 18.91 2.58 -6.60
CA GLU A 160 17.68 1.94 -7.03
C GLU A 160 17.62 0.53 -6.44
N LEU A 161 16.61 0.29 -5.62
CA LEU A 161 16.37 -0.97 -4.93
C LEU A 161 15.04 -1.53 -5.40
N ALA A 162 14.97 -2.81 -5.72
CA ALA A 162 13.75 -3.47 -6.14
C ALA A 162 13.69 -4.91 -5.65
N GLN A 163 12.52 -5.34 -5.23
CA GLN A 163 12.24 -6.71 -4.84
C GLN A 163 11.00 -7.24 -5.54
N GLN A 164 11.02 -8.54 -5.81
CA GLN A 164 9.89 -9.30 -6.31
C GLN A 164 9.68 -10.47 -5.39
N VAL A 165 8.45 -10.66 -4.94
CA VAL A 165 8.06 -11.74 -4.02
C VAL A 165 6.87 -12.46 -4.62
N GLU A 166 6.95 -13.78 -4.74
CA GLU A 166 5.85 -14.58 -5.24
C GLU A 166 4.65 -14.53 -4.27
N LEU A 167 3.45 -14.43 -4.82
CA LEU A 167 2.22 -14.47 -4.03
C LEU A 167 1.90 -15.90 -3.66
N GLY A 168 1.45 -16.13 -2.41
CA GLY A 168 0.95 -17.44 -2.00
C GLY A 168 -0.40 -17.79 -2.66
N ALA A 169 -1.17 -16.77 -3.02
CA ALA A 169 -2.47 -16.87 -3.70
C ALA A 169 -2.80 -15.53 -4.39
N ARG A 170 -3.80 -15.55 -5.29
CA ARG A 170 -4.32 -14.31 -5.92
C ARG A 170 -5.38 -13.65 -5.02
N THR A 171 -4.99 -13.26 -3.80
CA THR A 171 -5.85 -12.56 -2.85
C THR A 171 -5.18 -11.28 -2.35
N PRO A 172 -5.96 -10.30 -1.87
CA PRO A 172 -5.42 -9.05 -1.29
C PRO A 172 -4.49 -9.32 -0.11
N GLU A 173 -4.82 -10.25 0.77
CA GLU A 173 -4.01 -10.63 1.93
C GLU A 173 -2.65 -11.18 1.51
N ALA A 174 -2.64 -12.09 0.52
CA ALA A 174 -1.40 -12.64 -0.01
C ALA A 174 -0.54 -11.56 -0.70
N LEU A 175 -1.16 -10.60 -1.39
CA LEU A 175 -0.45 -9.47 -1.96
C LEU A 175 0.19 -8.62 -0.86
N VAL A 176 -0.57 -8.25 0.18
CA VAL A 176 -0.06 -7.42 1.28
C VAL A 176 1.06 -8.12 2.04
N ALA A 177 0.93 -9.42 2.31
CA ALA A 177 1.98 -10.20 2.95
C ALA A 177 3.28 -10.22 2.10
N ALA A 178 3.16 -10.41 0.78
CA ALA A 178 4.29 -10.42 -0.13
C ALA A 178 4.91 -9.01 -0.30
N LEU A 179 4.10 -7.94 -0.35
CA LEU A 179 4.57 -6.55 -0.36
C LEU A 179 5.32 -6.20 0.94
N SER A 180 4.81 -6.65 2.09
CA SER A 180 5.45 -6.48 3.40
C SER A 180 6.81 -7.16 3.43
N ALA A 181 6.89 -8.42 2.99
CA ALA A 181 8.15 -9.16 2.90
C ALA A 181 9.15 -8.50 1.94
N GLY A 182 8.68 -8.00 0.80
CA GLY A 182 9.51 -7.27 -0.15
C GLY A 182 10.02 -5.95 0.42
N MET A 183 9.18 -5.18 1.11
CA MET A 183 9.56 -3.93 1.76
C MET A 183 10.58 -4.15 2.88
N ALA A 184 10.43 -5.21 3.67
CA ALA A 184 11.41 -5.58 4.70
C ALA A 184 12.80 -5.79 4.10
N ARG A 185 12.90 -6.56 3.01
CA ARG A 185 14.16 -6.79 2.29
C ARG A 185 14.76 -5.51 1.71
N LEU A 186 13.91 -4.59 1.20
CA LEU A 186 14.39 -3.30 0.71
C LEU A 186 14.97 -2.43 1.83
N PHE A 187 14.36 -2.45 3.01
CA PHE A 187 14.89 -1.72 4.16
C PHE A 187 16.22 -2.32 4.64
N GLU A 188 16.34 -3.64 4.69
CA GLU A 188 17.61 -4.31 5.01
C GLU A 188 18.71 -3.99 3.98
N ASP A 189 18.36 -3.97 2.69
CA ASP A 189 19.30 -3.59 1.62
C ASP A 189 19.74 -2.12 1.74
N LEU A 190 18.81 -1.22 2.08
CA LEU A 190 19.10 0.19 2.30
C LEU A 190 20.01 0.38 3.51
N GLU A 191 19.70 -0.26 4.64
CA GLU A 191 20.50 -0.21 5.87
C GLU A 191 21.94 -0.69 5.64
N ARG A 192 22.11 -1.76 4.89
CA ARG A 192 23.45 -2.27 4.53
C ARG A 192 24.24 -1.24 3.73
N ARG A 193 23.62 -0.60 2.71
CA ARG A 193 24.28 0.46 1.92
C ARG A 193 24.60 1.71 2.73
N LEU A 194 23.81 2.02 3.73
CA LEU A 194 24.09 3.12 4.64
C LEU A 194 25.28 2.82 5.56
N GLY A 195 25.58 1.57 5.85
CA GLY A 195 26.70 1.12 6.64
C GLY A 195 28.03 0.99 5.87
N GLU A 196 27.99 1.04 4.54
CA GLU A 196 29.17 1.03 3.66
C GLU A 196 29.75 2.45 3.49
#